data_4cb2ae1d4b51be708f714a2fb150d375
#
_entry.id   4cb2ae1d4b51be708f714a2fb150d375
#
_cell.length_a   1.000
_cell.length_b   1.000
_cell.length_c   1.000
_cell.angle_alpha   90.00
_cell.angle_beta   90.00
_cell.angle_gamma   90.00
#
_symmetry.space_group_name_H-M   'P 1'
#
loop_
_entity.id
_entity.type
_entity.pdbx_description
1 polymer ?
#
loop_
_entity_poly.entity_id
_entity_poly.type
_entity_poly.pdbx_seq_one_letter_code
_entity_poly.pdbx_strand_id
1 'polypeptide(L)'
;MGEDSDDSAEADSHRLRDLIENSSDLIGAVAGGAIGLVGGPAGSIGGAAAGVAITKTIRRVGVEVYDRLLVARQQERVGTVLAVALDDAQARAADGEKIRDDGFFDSGEGQRSDAEELLEGVLLQAANAYQERKLRHLGAILPSLAVRPDIPPADGHWLARLADRLTWRQFVVLAIFANPPEERLSLRDIDQDVSGGMGPTGGLRQEVEELGTFGLLGVTNSNGETGPVGSTYDSASGIWGVPMVRWRLTLQGRLLVDVARLADISTTDRESVLNDLLA
;
A
#
# COMPACT_ATOMS: atom_id res chain seq x y z
N MET A 1 -24.45 -13.31 12.61
CA MET A 1 -23.82 -13.22 11.27
C MET A 1 -22.54 -12.42 11.43
N GLY A 2 -21.61 -12.89 12.27
CA GLY A 2 -20.40 -12.19 12.67
C GLY A 2 -19.16 -13.09 12.83
N GLU A 3 -19.26 -14.39 12.50
CA GLU A 3 -18.15 -15.34 12.70
C GLU A 3 -17.21 -15.46 11.48
N ASP A 4 -17.69 -15.14 10.27
CA ASP A 4 -16.88 -15.27 9.04
C ASP A 4 -15.81 -14.18 8.88
N SER A 5 -15.91 -13.05 9.61
CA SER A 5 -14.98 -11.91 9.47
C SER A 5 -13.72 -12.06 10.33
N ASP A 6 -13.82 -12.75 11.45
CA ASP A 6 -12.71 -12.98 12.39
C ASP A 6 -11.76 -14.06 11.84
N ASP A 7 -12.32 -15.09 11.22
CA ASP A 7 -11.56 -16.18 10.58
C ASP A 7 -10.67 -15.67 9.43
N SER A 8 -11.11 -14.65 8.68
CA SER A 8 -10.32 -14.12 7.57
C SER A 8 -9.13 -13.29 8.05
N ALA A 9 -9.28 -12.52 9.13
CA ALA A 9 -8.18 -11.72 9.70
C ALA A 9 -7.13 -12.59 10.40
N GLU A 10 -7.58 -13.66 11.10
CA GLU A 10 -6.66 -14.65 11.65
C GLU A 10 -5.96 -15.45 10.56
N ALA A 11 -6.65 -15.87 9.52
CA ALA A 11 -6.06 -16.55 8.37
C ALA A 11 -5.01 -15.70 7.66
N ASP A 12 -5.26 -14.39 7.49
CA ASP A 12 -4.30 -13.46 6.88
C ASP A 12 -3.09 -13.19 7.79
N SER A 13 -3.29 -13.13 9.10
CA SER A 13 -2.17 -12.97 10.05
C SER A 13 -1.32 -14.23 10.15
N HIS A 14 -1.93 -15.41 10.06
CA HIS A 14 -1.23 -16.69 9.96
C HIS A 14 -0.45 -16.82 8.64
N ARG A 15 -1.07 -16.49 7.50
CA ARG A 15 -0.39 -16.48 6.20
C ARG A 15 0.82 -15.54 6.18
N LEU A 16 0.70 -14.34 6.75
CA LEU A 16 1.81 -13.40 6.80
C LEU A 16 2.95 -13.93 7.69
N ARG A 17 2.60 -14.58 8.82
CA ARG A 17 3.58 -15.21 9.70
C ARG A 17 4.27 -16.38 9.01
N ASP A 18 3.51 -17.25 8.34
CA ASP A 18 4.05 -18.35 7.56
C ASP A 18 4.94 -17.88 6.41
N LEU A 19 4.57 -16.78 5.73
CA LEU A 19 5.41 -16.15 4.71
C LEU A 19 6.70 -15.56 5.29
N ILE A 20 6.65 -14.96 6.48
CA ILE A 20 7.84 -14.45 7.17
C ILE A 20 8.76 -15.59 7.60
N GLU A 21 8.21 -16.66 8.19
CA GLU A 21 8.95 -17.81 8.67
C GLU A 21 9.57 -18.63 7.52
N ASN A 22 8.87 -18.72 6.38
CA ASN A 22 9.34 -19.47 5.20
C ASN A 22 10.01 -18.57 4.15
N SER A 23 10.24 -17.29 4.42
CA SER A 23 10.80 -16.34 3.45
C SER A 23 12.20 -16.73 2.98
N SER A 24 13.01 -17.34 3.84
CA SER A 24 14.33 -17.88 3.48
C SER A 24 14.22 -19.03 2.48
N ASP A 25 13.24 -19.91 2.64
CA ASP A 25 12.99 -21.03 1.74
C ASP A 25 12.42 -20.55 0.40
N LEU A 26 11.58 -19.50 0.44
CA LEU A 26 11.00 -18.90 -0.75
C LEU A 26 12.07 -18.21 -1.60
N ILE A 27 13.03 -17.54 -0.97
CA ILE A 27 14.15 -16.90 -1.68
C ILE A 27 15.09 -17.96 -2.25
N GLY A 28 15.32 -19.03 -1.53
CA GLY A 28 16.02 -20.21 -2.06
C GLY A 28 15.32 -20.80 -3.29
N ALA A 29 14.00 -20.86 -3.28
CA ALA A 29 13.18 -21.29 -4.41
C ALA A 29 13.19 -20.27 -5.57
N VAL A 30 13.16 -18.98 -5.28
CA VAL A 30 13.29 -17.89 -6.27
C VAL A 30 14.67 -17.94 -6.93
N ALA A 31 15.75 -18.08 -6.14
CA ALA A 31 17.13 -18.18 -6.62
C ALA A 31 17.38 -19.50 -7.36
N GLY A 32 16.79 -20.62 -6.87
CA GLY A 32 16.96 -21.95 -7.43
C GLY A 32 16.13 -22.27 -8.68
N GLY A 33 15.33 -21.35 -9.20
CA GLY A 33 14.56 -21.57 -10.43
C GLY A 33 13.28 -22.40 -10.28
N ALA A 34 12.90 -22.82 -9.06
CA ALA A 34 11.77 -23.71 -8.80
C ALA A 34 10.39 -23.08 -9.04
N ILE A 35 10.28 -21.75 -9.09
CA ILE A 35 9.02 -21.02 -9.33
C ILE A 35 8.62 -21.06 -10.84
N GLY A 36 9.43 -21.62 -11.70
CA GLY A 36 9.17 -21.73 -13.12
C GLY A 36 8.09 -22.74 -13.54
N LEU A 37 7.46 -23.47 -12.61
CA LEU A 37 6.67 -24.67 -12.94
C LEU A 37 5.25 -24.73 -12.38
N VAL A 38 4.70 -23.66 -11.82
CA VAL A 38 3.29 -23.64 -11.37
C VAL A 38 2.32 -23.15 -12.45
N GLY A 39 2.79 -22.95 -13.66
CA GLY A 39 1.95 -22.81 -14.86
C GLY A 39 1.59 -24.19 -15.41
N GLY A 40 0.45 -24.76 -14.96
CA GLY A 40 -0.11 -25.95 -15.57
C GLY A 40 -0.40 -25.73 -17.07
N PRO A 41 -0.57 -26.81 -17.90
CA PRO A 41 -0.62 -26.75 -19.37
C PRO A 41 -1.87 -26.08 -19.98
N ALA A 42 -2.64 -25.29 -19.21
CA ALA A 42 -3.87 -24.64 -19.64
C ALA A 42 -3.81 -23.09 -19.62
N GLY A 43 -2.64 -22.48 -19.43
CA GLY A 43 -2.49 -21.02 -19.49
C GLY A 43 -2.54 -20.51 -20.93
N SER A 44 -3.65 -19.87 -21.29
CA SER A 44 -3.82 -19.21 -22.58
C SER A 44 -2.68 -18.23 -22.89
N ILE A 45 -2.25 -18.18 -24.13
CA ILE A 45 -1.05 -17.53 -24.69
C ILE A 45 -0.91 -16.02 -24.34
N GLY A 46 -1.95 -15.35 -23.84
CA GLY A 46 -1.91 -13.92 -23.46
C GLY A 46 -1.54 -13.64 -21.99
N GLY A 47 -1.92 -14.51 -21.05
CA GLY A 47 -1.64 -14.33 -19.62
C GLY A 47 -0.23 -14.77 -19.21
N ALA A 48 0.36 -15.72 -19.94
CA ALA A 48 1.68 -16.25 -19.61
C ALA A 48 2.82 -15.23 -19.79
N ALA A 49 2.75 -14.38 -20.82
CA ALA A 49 3.79 -13.35 -21.06
C ALA A 49 3.78 -12.26 -19.98
N ALA A 50 2.62 -11.95 -19.46
CA ALA A 50 2.38 -10.93 -18.45
C ALA A 50 3.04 -11.29 -17.12
N GLY A 51 2.78 -12.48 -16.59
CA GLY A 51 3.41 -12.95 -15.34
C GLY A 51 4.93 -13.06 -15.43
N VAL A 52 5.46 -13.30 -16.65
CA VAL A 52 6.90 -13.51 -16.88
C VAL A 52 7.70 -12.23 -16.62
N ALA A 53 7.24 -11.05 -17.10
CA ALA A 53 7.98 -9.80 -16.95
C ALA A 53 8.10 -9.40 -15.47
N ILE A 54 6.99 -9.39 -14.73
CA ILE A 54 6.98 -9.08 -13.31
C ILE A 54 7.84 -10.08 -12.54
N THR A 55 7.64 -11.37 -12.76
CA THR A 55 8.40 -12.43 -12.09
C THR A 55 9.89 -12.33 -12.37
N LYS A 56 10.28 -12.01 -13.62
CA LYS A 56 11.70 -11.81 -13.99
C LYS A 56 12.31 -10.62 -13.25
N THR A 57 11.60 -9.50 -13.16
CA THR A 57 12.04 -8.32 -12.42
C THR A 57 12.19 -8.63 -10.93
N ILE A 58 11.18 -9.29 -10.32
CA ILE A 58 11.22 -9.68 -8.91
C ILE A 58 12.41 -10.60 -8.62
N ARG A 59 12.69 -11.59 -9.47
CA ARG A 59 13.84 -12.47 -9.30
C ARG A 59 15.17 -11.72 -9.39
N ARG A 60 15.35 -10.95 -10.46
CA ARG A 60 16.62 -10.27 -10.72
C ARG A 60 16.97 -9.30 -9.61
N VAL A 61 16.07 -8.38 -9.29
CA VAL A 61 16.31 -7.33 -8.30
C VAL A 61 16.22 -7.90 -6.88
N GLY A 62 15.26 -8.81 -6.63
CA GLY A 62 15.07 -9.41 -5.33
C GLY A 62 16.28 -10.14 -4.81
N VAL A 63 16.89 -11.02 -5.63
CA VAL A 63 18.12 -11.74 -5.26
C VAL A 63 19.27 -10.76 -5.04
N GLU A 64 19.44 -9.80 -5.95
CA GLU A 64 20.53 -8.81 -5.85
C GLU A 64 20.43 -7.97 -4.55
N VAL A 65 19.24 -7.51 -4.18
CA VAL A 65 19.04 -6.74 -2.94
C VAL A 65 19.22 -7.65 -1.72
N TYR A 66 18.63 -8.85 -1.74
CA TYR A 66 18.69 -9.78 -0.63
C TYR A 66 20.13 -10.17 -0.29
N ASP A 67 20.96 -10.46 -1.30
CA ASP A 67 22.36 -10.87 -1.11
C ASP A 67 23.23 -9.72 -0.56
N ARG A 68 22.83 -8.48 -0.73
CA ARG A 68 23.51 -7.32 -0.15
C ARG A 68 23.19 -7.10 1.33
N LEU A 69 22.12 -7.69 1.85
CA LEU A 69 21.69 -7.51 3.23
C LEU A 69 22.45 -8.45 4.16
N LEU A 70 23.05 -7.88 5.19
CA LEU A 70 23.84 -8.63 6.18
C LEU A 70 23.05 -9.00 7.44
N VAL A 71 21.88 -8.38 7.63
CA VAL A 71 21.06 -8.54 8.84
C VAL A 71 19.86 -9.42 8.54
N ALA A 72 19.74 -10.54 9.27
CA ALA A 72 18.65 -11.52 9.09
C ALA A 72 17.26 -10.86 9.12
N ARG A 73 17.02 -9.90 10.01
CA ARG A 73 15.74 -9.18 10.10
C ARG A 73 15.40 -8.38 8.85
N GLN A 74 16.40 -7.81 8.18
CA GLN A 74 16.19 -7.10 6.91
C GLN A 74 15.89 -8.10 5.80
N GLN A 75 16.56 -9.25 5.79
CA GLN A 75 16.30 -10.33 4.83
C GLN A 75 14.88 -10.86 4.96
N GLU A 76 14.40 -11.10 6.19
CA GLU A 76 13.00 -11.51 6.45
C GLU A 76 11.98 -10.50 5.90
N ARG A 77 12.19 -9.21 6.14
CA ARG A 77 11.30 -8.15 5.64
C ARG A 77 11.28 -8.06 4.12
N VAL A 78 12.45 -8.11 3.51
CA VAL A 78 12.58 -8.14 2.04
C VAL A 78 11.94 -9.40 1.47
N GLY A 79 12.18 -10.55 2.09
CA GLY A 79 11.55 -11.81 1.72
C GLY A 79 10.03 -11.76 1.75
N THR A 80 9.47 -11.14 2.79
CA THR A 80 8.02 -10.94 2.90
C THR A 80 7.47 -10.10 1.75
N VAL A 81 8.12 -8.97 1.44
CA VAL A 81 7.70 -8.10 0.32
C VAL A 81 7.77 -8.82 -1.02
N LEU A 82 8.84 -9.60 -1.25
CA LEU A 82 8.99 -10.39 -2.47
C LEU A 82 7.92 -11.48 -2.60
N ALA A 83 7.59 -12.15 -1.49
CA ALA A 83 6.53 -13.17 -1.45
C ALA A 83 5.18 -12.57 -1.82
N VAL A 84 4.81 -11.45 -1.19
CA VAL A 84 3.55 -10.73 -1.50
C VAL A 84 3.52 -10.25 -2.95
N ALA A 85 4.62 -9.69 -3.45
CA ALA A 85 4.70 -9.23 -4.84
C ALA A 85 4.53 -10.37 -5.85
N LEU A 86 5.09 -11.55 -5.55
CA LEU A 86 4.92 -12.74 -6.41
C LEU A 86 3.50 -13.28 -6.38
N ASP A 87 2.90 -13.37 -5.18
CA ASP A 87 1.52 -13.86 -5.02
C ASP A 87 0.53 -12.94 -5.75
N ASP A 88 0.63 -11.62 -5.56
CA ASP A 88 -0.23 -10.64 -6.25
C ASP A 88 -0.01 -10.65 -7.78
N ALA A 89 1.23 -10.79 -8.25
CA ALA A 89 1.53 -10.90 -9.67
C ALA A 89 0.92 -12.16 -10.29
N GLN A 90 0.94 -13.28 -9.57
CA GLN A 90 0.32 -14.53 -10.02
C GLN A 90 -1.21 -14.44 -10.05
N ALA A 91 -1.82 -13.84 -9.02
CA ALA A 91 -3.26 -13.62 -8.98
C ALA A 91 -3.73 -12.77 -10.17
N ARG A 92 -3.07 -11.65 -10.45
CA ARG A 92 -3.37 -10.78 -11.60
C ARG A 92 -3.20 -11.47 -12.93
N ALA A 93 -2.16 -12.31 -13.07
CA ALA A 93 -1.95 -13.11 -14.27
C ALA A 93 -3.06 -14.15 -14.46
N ALA A 94 -3.53 -14.77 -13.36
CA ALA A 94 -4.66 -15.73 -13.40
C ALA A 94 -5.98 -15.04 -13.76
N ASP A 95 -6.19 -13.81 -13.31
CA ASP A 95 -7.35 -12.98 -13.65
C ASP A 95 -7.28 -12.43 -15.08
N GLY A 96 -6.18 -12.65 -15.80
CA GLY A 96 -5.98 -12.22 -17.18
C GLY A 96 -5.73 -10.72 -17.32
N GLU A 97 -5.30 -10.04 -16.27
CA GLU A 97 -4.95 -8.63 -16.33
C GLU A 97 -3.78 -8.39 -17.30
N LYS A 98 -3.92 -7.36 -18.14
CA LYS A 98 -2.87 -6.98 -19.09
C LYS A 98 -1.76 -6.23 -18.42
N ILE A 99 -0.53 -6.69 -18.61
CA ILE A 99 0.65 -5.90 -18.26
C ILE A 99 0.81 -4.73 -19.24
N ARG A 100 1.25 -3.60 -18.68
CA ARG A 100 1.62 -2.42 -19.45
C ARG A 100 2.77 -2.73 -20.42
N ASP A 101 2.69 -2.15 -21.61
CA ASP A 101 3.63 -2.31 -22.72
C ASP A 101 4.29 -1.00 -23.15
N ASP A 102 4.35 -0.04 -22.24
CA ASP A 102 4.85 1.31 -22.45
C ASP A 102 6.35 1.50 -22.12
N GLY A 103 7.10 0.40 -22.06
CA GLY A 103 8.53 0.40 -21.77
C GLY A 103 8.89 0.32 -20.30
N PHE A 104 7.91 0.27 -19.38
CA PHE A 104 8.13 0.20 -17.93
C PHE A 104 9.06 -0.96 -17.51
N PHE A 105 9.04 -2.07 -18.23
CA PHE A 105 9.89 -3.25 -17.99
C PHE A 105 11.12 -3.32 -18.90
N ASP A 106 11.28 -2.37 -19.81
CA ASP A 106 12.36 -2.41 -20.78
C ASP A 106 13.64 -1.80 -20.19
N SER A 107 14.69 -2.61 -20.11
CA SER A 107 15.99 -2.17 -19.67
C SER A 107 16.79 -1.63 -20.88
N GLY A 108 17.32 -0.41 -20.78
CA GLY A 108 18.29 0.11 -21.74
C GLY A 108 19.63 -0.61 -21.63
N GLU A 109 20.54 -0.32 -22.58
CA GLU A 109 21.90 -0.87 -22.56
C GLU A 109 22.66 -0.37 -21.32
N GLY A 110 22.89 -1.26 -20.34
CA GLY A 110 23.55 -0.92 -19.07
C GLY A 110 22.69 -0.13 -18.05
N GLN A 111 21.41 0.09 -18.34
CA GLN A 111 20.47 0.77 -17.44
C GLN A 111 19.40 -0.20 -16.93
N ARG A 112 18.91 0.05 -15.72
CA ARG A 112 17.74 -0.64 -15.18
C ARG A 112 16.46 -0.10 -15.81
N SER A 113 15.43 -0.96 -15.86
CA SER A 113 14.08 -0.50 -16.19
C SER A 113 13.46 0.27 -15.02
N ASP A 114 12.44 1.10 -15.30
CA ASP A 114 11.65 1.78 -14.26
C ASP A 114 11.08 0.79 -13.23
N ALA A 115 10.65 -0.39 -13.68
CA ALA A 115 10.16 -1.47 -12.81
C ALA A 115 11.27 -2.01 -11.87
N GLU A 116 12.50 -2.16 -12.38
CA GLU A 116 13.64 -2.63 -11.57
C GLU A 116 14.06 -1.58 -10.54
N GLU A 117 14.10 -0.31 -10.91
CA GLU A 117 14.42 0.80 -10.00
C GLU A 117 13.33 0.96 -8.92
N LEU A 118 12.06 0.89 -9.31
CA LEU A 118 10.94 0.94 -8.37
C LEU A 118 11.02 -0.20 -7.35
N LEU A 119 11.22 -1.44 -7.81
CA LEU A 119 11.31 -2.59 -6.93
C LEU A 119 12.50 -2.48 -5.98
N GLU A 120 13.69 -2.10 -6.47
CA GLU A 120 14.85 -1.90 -5.59
C GLU A 120 14.55 -0.88 -4.50
N GLY A 121 13.92 0.26 -4.86
CA GLY A 121 13.50 1.28 -3.90
C GLY A 121 12.56 0.73 -2.84
N VAL A 122 11.53 -0.03 -3.25
CA VAL A 122 10.56 -0.66 -2.34
C VAL A 122 11.23 -1.67 -1.41
N LEU A 123 12.16 -2.50 -1.91
CA LEU A 123 12.87 -3.48 -1.09
C LEU A 123 13.81 -2.83 -0.07
N LEU A 124 14.50 -1.75 -0.43
CA LEU A 124 15.33 -1.00 0.50
C LEU A 124 14.50 -0.31 1.59
N GLN A 125 13.33 0.21 1.25
CA GLN A 125 12.37 0.73 2.22
C GLN A 125 11.88 -0.38 3.16
N ALA A 126 11.52 -1.54 2.62
CA ALA A 126 11.09 -2.70 3.41
C ALA A 126 12.18 -3.17 4.38
N ALA A 127 13.44 -3.25 3.93
CA ALA A 127 14.56 -3.64 4.79
C ALA A 127 14.66 -2.75 6.05
N ASN A 128 14.33 -1.47 5.92
CA ASN A 128 14.41 -0.48 7.00
C ASN A 128 13.06 -0.21 7.68
N ALA A 129 11.97 -0.84 7.25
CA ALA A 129 10.64 -0.61 7.81
C ALA A 129 10.57 -1.06 9.28
N TYR A 130 10.19 -0.15 10.18
CA TYR A 130 9.98 -0.46 11.61
C TYR A 130 8.57 -1.00 11.89
N GLN A 131 7.61 -0.78 10.99
CA GLN A 131 6.22 -1.27 11.09
C GLN A 131 5.98 -2.39 10.09
N GLU A 132 6.11 -3.63 10.51
CA GLU A 132 6.05 -4.80 9.63
C GLU A 132 4.69 -5.02 8.96
N ARG A 133 3.61 -4.55 9.60
CA ARG A 133 2.27 -4.58 8.99
C ARG A 133 2.20 -3.87 7.63
N LYS A 134 3.10 -2.92 7.36
CA LYS A 134 3.18 -2.22 6.07
C LYS A 134 3.76 -3.08 4.94
N LEU A 135 4.51 -4.13 5.26
CA LEU A 135 5.26 -4.91 4.26
C LEU A 135 4.37 -5.50 3.16
N ARG A 136 3.17 -6.00 3.53
CA ARG A 136 2.22 -6.51 2.53
C ARG A 136 1.79 -5.44 1.54
N HIS A 137 1.61 -4.21 2.00
CA HIS A 137 1.17 -3.09 1.18
C HIS A 137 2.31 -2.55 0.31
N LEU A 138 3.54 -2.58 0.80
CA LEU A 138 4.72 -2.29 0.00
C LEU A 138 4.92 -3.34 -1.11
N GLY A 139 4.68 -4.62 -0.80
CA GLY A 139 4.77 -5.72 -1.77
C GLY A 139 3.76 -5.63 -2.91
N ALA A 140 2.59 -5.05 -2.67
CA ALA A 140 1.54 -4.88 -3.67
C ALA A 140 1.85 -3.77 -4.71
N ILE A 141 2.79 -2.86 -4.44
CA ILE A 141 3.02 -1.66 -5.27
C ILE A 141 3.45 -2.03 -6.68
N LEU A 142 4.50 -2.84 -6.84
CA LEU A 142 5.00 -3.20 -8.17
C LEU A 142 3.95 -3.95 -9.00
N PRO A 143 3.31 -5.03 -8.51
CA PRO A 143 2.28 -5.74 -9.28
C PRO A 143 1.09 -4.85 -9.67
N SER A 144 0.69 -3.93 -8.77
CA SER A 144 -0.38 -2.99 -9.05
C SER A 144 -0.01 -2.01 -10.17
N LEU A 145 1.20 -1.46 -10.15
CA LEU A 145 1.68 -0.54 -11.18
C LEU A 145 1.94 -1.25 -12.52
N ALA A 146 2.29 -2.53 -12.47
CA ALA A 146 2.54 -3.34 -13.66
C ALA A 146 1.33 -3.47 -14.61
N VAL A 147 0.12 -3.30 -14.10
CA VAL A 147 -1.13 -3.37 -14.86
C VAL A 147 -1.81 -2.00 -15.05
N ARG A 148 -1.13 -0.92 -14.65
CA ARG A 148 -1.67 0.46 -14.66
C ARG A 148 -0.83 1.38 -15.57
N PRO A 149 -0.99 1.28 -16.91
CA PRO A 149 -0.29 2.17 -17.84
C PRO A 149 -0.74 3.64 -17.73
N ASP A 150 -1.89 3.89 -17.08
CA ASP A 150 -2.41 5.21 -16.77
C ASP A 150 -1.61 5.94 -15.67
N ILE A 151 -0.75 5.24 -14.91
CA ILE A 151 0.13 5.82 -13.89
C ILE A 151 1.55 5.90 -14.46
N PRO A 152 2.08 7.12 -14.71
CA PRO A 152 3.46 7.27 -15.16
C PRO A 152 4.46 6.68 -14.15
N PRO A 153 5.63 6.16 -14.60
CA PRO A 153 6.65 5.61 -13.70
C PRO A 153 7.06 6.58 -12.57
N ALA A 154 7.22 7.87 -12.89
CA ALA A 154 7.57 8.90 -11.91
C ALA A 154 6.54 9.03 -10.77
N ASP A 155 5.25 8.90 -11.10
CA ASP A 155 4.17 8.90 -10.10
C ASP A 155 4.19 7.60 -9.28
N GLY A 156 4.51 6.47 -9.89
CA GLY A 156 4.72 5.19 -9.20
C GLY A 156 5.84 5.28 -8.15
N HIS A 157 6.98 5.86 -8.51
CA HIS A 157 8.09 6.11 -7.57
C HIS A 157 7.70 7.07 -6.45
N TRP A 158 6.90 8.09 -6.76
CA TRP A 158 6.40 9.03 -5.76
C TRP A 158 5.45 8.34 -4.78
N LEU A 159 4.51 7.51 -5.27
CA LEU A 159 3.60 6.72 -4.43
C LEU A 159 4.36 5.76 -3.51
N ALA A 160 5.38 5.06 -4.02
CA ALA A 160 6.22 4.17 -3.21
C ALA A 160 6.93 4.94 -2.07
N ARG A 161 7.50 6.11 -2.36
CA ARG A 161 8.12 6.95 -1.32
C ARG A 161 7.11 7.46 -0.29
N LEU A 162 5.89 7.77 -0.70
CA LEU A 162 4.83 8.14 0.23
C LEU A 162 4.47 6.95 1.12
N ALA A 163 4.27 5.77 0.55
CA ALA A 163 3.96 4.56 1.31
C ALA A 163 5.01 4.27 2.39
N ASP A 164 6.29 4.52 2.12
CA ASP A 164 7.36 4.39 3.12
C ASP A 164 7.19 5.40 4.28
N ARG A 165 6.92 6.66 3.96
CA ARG A 165 6.83 7.74 4.96
C ARG A 165 5.62 7.63 5.88
N LEU A 166 4.52 7.08 5.40
CA LEU A 166 3.27 6.96 6.17
C LEU A 166 3.42 5.93 7.30
N THR A 167 2.76 6.19 8.42
CA THR A 167 2.60 5.22 9.49
C THR A 167 1.57 4.15 9.15
N TRP A 168 1.57 3.03 9.88
CA TRP A 168 0.51 2.02 9.76
C TRP A 168 -0.87 2.62 10.04
N ARG A 169 -1.00 3.47 11.07
CA ARG A 169 -2.27 4.11 11.41
C ARG A 169 -2.75 5.03 10.27
N GLN A 170 -1.84 5.74 9.60
CA GLN A 170 -2.19 6.53 8.42
C GLN A 170 -2.68 5.66 7.25
N PHE A 171 -2.14 4.46 7.06
CA PHE A 171 -2.68 3.50 6.09
C PHE A 171 -4.12 3.12 6.43
N VAL A 172 -4.38 2.80 7.70
CA VAL A 172 -5.73 2.48 8.18
C VAL A 172 -6.69 3.66 8.00
N VAL A 173 -6.25 4.88 8.30
CA VAL A 173 -7.04 6.10 8.06
C VAL A 173 -7.40 6.24 6.58
N LEU A 174 -6.45 6.06 5.67
CA LEU A 174 -6.73 6.11 4.22
C LEU A 174 -7.74 5.01 3.81
N ALA A 175 -7.62 3.80 4.36
CA ALA A 175 -8.56 2.71 4.12
C ALA A 175 -9.99 3.04 4.62
N ILE A 176 -10.12 3.70 5.77
CA ILE A 176 -11.40 4.19 6.30
C ILE A 176 -12.00 5.25 5.37
N PHE A 177 -11.18 6.19 4.87
CA PHE A 177 -11.66 7.21 3.94
C PHE A 177 -11.98 6.66 2.55
N ALA A 178 -11.41 5.52 2.16
CA ALA A 178 -11.76 4.82 0.92
C ALA A 178 -13.14 4.15 1.01
N ASN A 179 -13.41 3.50 2.13
CA ASN A 179 -14.66 2.80 2.41
C ASN A 179 -15.25 3.30 3.74
N PRO A 180 -15.85 4.48 3.71
CA PRO A 180 -16.36 5.09 4.92
C PRO A 180 -17.55 4.30 5.49
N PRO A 181 -17.60 4.07 6.81
CA PRO A 181 -18.78 3.54 7.45
C PRO A 181 -19.98 4.47 7.23
N GLU A 182 -21.19 3.89 7.19
CA GLU A 182 -22.44 4.66 7.02
C GLU A 182 -22.63 5.72 8.12
N GLU A 183 -22.10 5.46 9.30
CA GLU A 183 -22.19 6.32 10.50
C GLU A 183 -21.21 7.50 10.51
N ARG A 184 -20.58 7.83 9.38
CA ARG A 184 -19.62 8.96 9.24
C ARG A 184 -20.06 10.29 9.84
N LEU A 185 -21.35 10.43 10.03
CA LEU A 185 -21.91 11.66 10.60
C LEU A 185 -21.51 11.89 12.05
N SER A 186 -21.07 10.86 12.77
CA SER A 186 -20.60 10.96 14.14
C SER A 186 -19.14 11.39 14.30
N LEU A 187 -18.35 11.43 13.24
CA LEU A 187 -16.99 12.03 13.28
C LEU A 187 -17.00 13.56 13.48
N ARG A 188 -18.17 14.14 13.78
CA ARG A 188 -18.35 15.60 13.90
C ARG A 188 -17.70 16.21 15.10
N ASP A 189 -17.55 15.45 16.19
CA ASP A 189 -17.39 16.03 17.52
C ASP A 189 -15.97 15.95 18.06
N ILE A 190 -14.99 15.54 17.26
CA ILE A 190 -13.58 15.61 17.68
C ILE A 190 -13.13 17.06 17.94
N ASP A 191 -13.93 18.04 17.53
CA ASP A 191 -13.59 19.46 17.58
C ASP A 191 -13.76 20.12 18.95
N GLN A 192 -14.45 19.52 19.93
CA GLN A 192 -14.88 20.28 21.08
C GLN A 192 -14.03 20.14 22.35
N ASP A 193 -13.14 19.14 22.43
CA ASP A 193 -12.45 18.86 23.71
C ASP A 193 -10.92 18.90 23.67
N VAL A 194 -10.30 19.43 22.62
CA VAL A 194 -8.84 19.51 22.54
C VAL A 194 -8.30 20.81 23.12
N SER A 195 -8.66 21.13 24.34
CA SER A 195 -7.89 22.08 25.12
C SER A 195 -6.65 21.38 25.72
N GLY A 196 -5.63 21.16 24.90
CA GLY A 196 -4.25 21.14 25.41
C GLY A 196 -3.63 19.80 25.77
N GLY A 197 -3.99 18.66 25.18
CA GLY A 197 -3.29 17.42 25.49
C GLY A 197 -3.03 16.50 24.28
N MET A 198 -1.88 15.81 24.27
CA MET A 198 -1.63 14.66 23.40
C MET A 198 -2.47 13.46 23.87
N GLY A 199 -3.79 13.57 23.82
CA GLY A 199 -4.68 12.42 23.97
C GLY A 199 -4.69 11.55 22.70
N PRO A 200 -5.27 10.34 22.75
CA PRO A 200 -5.37 9.44 21.59
C PRO A 200 -5.99 10.13 20.36
N THR A 201 -7.01 10.95 20.55
CA THR A 201 -7.68 11.74 19.52
C THR A 201 -6.82 12.86 18.92
N GLY A 202 -6.00 13.52 19.73
CA GLY A 202 -5.09 14.58 19.24
C GLY A 202 -4.04 14.06 18.27
N GLY A 203 -3.47 12.89 18.55
CA GLY A 203 -2.51 12.25 17.65
C GLY A 203 -3.13 11.83 16.32
N LEU A 204 -4.35 11.32 16.35
CA LEU A 204 -5.04 10.91 15.13
C LEU A 204 -5.44 12.10 14.24
N ARG A 205 -5.87 13.21 14.86
CA ARG A 205 -6.14 14.46 14.14
C ARG A 205 -4.90 14.95 13.42
N GLN A 206 -3.75 14.98 14.12
CA GLN A 206 -2.48 15.37 13.51
C GLN A 206 -2.13 14.49 12.30
N GLU A 207 -2.35 13.18 12.39
CA GLU A 207 -2.10 12.27 11.26
C GLU A 207 -3.01 12.54 10.06
N VAL A 208 -4.28 12.89 10.29
CA VAL A 208 -5.20 13.29 9.20
C VAL A 208 -4.72 14.58 8.55
N GLU A 209 -4.25 15.55 9.34
CA GLU A 209 -3.70 16.80 8.83
C GLU A 209 -2.39 16.58 8.04
N GLU A 210 -1.53 15.67 8.49
CA GLU A 210 -0.35 15.26 7.73
C GLU A 210 -0.71 14.63 6.39
N LEU A 211 -1.72 13.75 6.37
CA LEU A 211 -2.24 13.18 5.13
C LEU A 211 -2.77 14.27 4.18
N GLY A 212 -3.39 15.31 4.72
CA GLY A 212 -3.78 16.50 3.97
C GLY A 212 -2.57 17.25 3.42
N THR A 213 -1.50 17.41 4.22
CA THR A 213 -0.25 18.05 3.81
C THR A 213 0.46 17.26 2.69
N PHE A 214 0.35 15.93 2.72
CA PHE A 214 0.85 15.07 1.64
C PHE A 214 -0.05 15.07 0.40
N GLY A 215 -1.18 15.78 0.42
CA GLY A 215 -2.12 15.84 -0.68
C GLY A 215 -2.95 14.55 -0.86
N LEU A 216 -2.97 13.66 0.14
CA LEU A 216 -3.72 12.40 0.08
C LEU A 216 -5.16 12.56 0.53
N LEU A 217 -5.40 13.48 1.45
CA LEU A 217 -6.73 13.93 1.86
C LEU A 217 -6.94 15.38 1.43
N GLY A 218 -8.17 15.71 1.12
CA GLY A 218 -8.59 17.06 0.82
C GLY A 218 -9.90 17.37 1.51
N VAL A 219 -10.26 18.64 1.55
CA VAL A 219 -11.50 19.13 2.17
C VAL A 219 -12.53 19.46 1.10
N THR A 220 -13.74 18.96 1.28
CA THR A 220 -14.86 19.31 0.39
C THR A 220 -15.43 20.68 0.78
N ASN A 221 -15.49 21.59 -0.19
CA ASN A 221 -16.12 22.90 -0.01
C ASN A 221 -17.67 22.80 0.01
N SER A 222 -18.33 23.92 0.26
CA SER A 222 -19.80 23.98 0.25
C SER A 222 -20.44 23.65 -1.12
N ASN A 223 -19.66 23.72 -2.19
CA ASN A 223 -20.10 23.39 -3.55
C ASN A 223 -19.88 21.90 -3.90
N GLY A 224 -19.36 21.09 -2.98
CA GLY A 224 -19.09 19.66 -3.20
C GLY A 224 -17.74 19.35 -3.88
N GLU A 225 -16.90 20.35 -4.16
CA GLU A 225 -15.59 20.17 -4.75
C GLU A 225 -14.56 19.83 -3.68
N THR A 226 -13.73 18.80 -3.91
CA THR A 226 -12.63 18.44 -3.04
C THR A 226 -11.35 19.09 -3.53
N GLY A 227 -10.78 19.97 -2.71
CA GLY A 227 -9.51 20.65 -2.99
C GLY A 227 -8.44 20.30 -1.95
N PRO A 228 -7.15 20.60 -2.23
CA PRO A 228 -6.08 20.43 -1.27
C PRO A 228 -6.33 21.29 -0.03
N VAL A 229 -5.82 20.81 1.10
CA VAL A 229 -5.85 21.56 2.36
C VAL A 229 -5.12 22.90 2.14
N GLY A 230 -5.81 24.00 2.40
CA GLY A 230 -5.28 25.34 2.14
C GLY A 230 -5.88 26.07 0.93
N SER A 231 -6.49 25.37 -0.05
CA SER A 231 -7.19 26.01 -1.18
C SER A 231 -8.62 26.44 -0.84
N THR A 232 -9.20 25.88 0.22
CA THR A 232 -10.57 26.15 0.69
C THR A 232 -10.57 26.93 2.02
N TYR A 233 -9.53 27.71 2.27
CA TYR A 233 -9.44 28.51 3.49
C TYR A 233 -10.61 29.51 3.57
N ASP A 234 -11.56 29.19 4.41
CA ASP A 234 -12.28 30.21 5.12
C ASP A 234 -11.32 30.75 6.18
N SER A 235 -10.82 31.96 5.95
CA SER A 235 -9.76 32.59 6.77
C SER A 235 -10.15 32.81 8.24
N ALA A 236 -11.37 32.44 8.62
CA ALA A 236 -11.89 32.58 9.98
C ALA A 236 -11.64 31.36 10.89
N SER A 237 -11.45 30.16 10.34
CA SER A 237 -11.41 28.93 11.15
C SER A 237 -10.07 28.15 11.12
N GLY A 238 -9.16 28.46 10.21
CA GLY A 238 -7.92 27.71 10.08
C GLY A 238 -8.13 26.23 9.74
N ILE A 239 -7.05 25.47 9.56
CA ILE A 239 -7.13 24.01 9.32
C ILE A 239 -7.81 23.30 10.51
N TRP A 240 -7.63 23.83 11.71
CA TRP A 240 -8.09 23.28 12.99
C TRP A 240 -9.62 23.27 13.17
N GLY A 241 -10.36 24.01 12.35
CA GLY A 241 -11.81 24.09 12.46
C GLY A 241 -12.59 23.33 11.38
N VAL A 242 -11.91 22.49 10.56
CA VAL A 242 -12.62 21.76 9.49
C VAL A 242 -13.15 20.43 10.05
N PRO A 243 -14.49 20.21 10.06
CA PRO A 243 -15.07 18.96 10.52
C PRO A 243 -14.56 17.77 9.70
N MET A 244 -14.23 16.66 10.37
CA MET A 244 -13.73 15.44 9.73
C MET A 244 -14.67 14.93 8.62
N VAL A 245 -15.97 15.16 8.74
CA VAL A 245 -16.98 14.79 7.74
C VAL A 245 -16.73 15.41 6.36
N ARG A 246 -15.99 16.50 6.29
CA ARG A 246 -15.65 17.20 5.03
C ARG A 246 -14.37 16.68 4.38
N TRP A 247 -13.59 15.88 5.07
CA TRP A 247 -12.39 15.29 4.51
C TRP A 247 -12.72 14.17 3.53
N ARG A 248 -12.00 14.11 2.43
CA ARG A 248 -12.14 13.10 1.38
C ARG A 248 -10.78 12.71 0.83
N LEU A 249 -10.70 11.49 0.28
CA LEU A 249 -9.55 11.12 -0.54
C LEU A 249 -9.46 12.03 -1.76
N THR A 250 -8.27 12.55 -1.99
CA THR A 250 -7.91 13.18 -3.27
C THR A 250 -7.71 12.11 -4.35
N LEU A 251 -7.41 12.52 -5.58
CA LEU A 251 -7.02 11.58 -6.64
C LEU A 251 -5.75 10.80 -6.22
N GLN A 252 -4.74 11.49 -5.69
CA GLN A 252 -3.50 10.89 -5.22
C GLN A 252 -3.74 9.93 -4.05
N GLY A 253 -4.63 10.29 -3.12
CA GLY A 253 -5.03 9.41 -2.03
C GLY A 253 -5.68 8.12 -2.53
N ARG A 254 -6.57 8.22 -3.52
CA ARG A 254 -7.18 7.03 -4.16
C ARG A 254 -6.15 6.17 -4.87
N LEU A 255 -5.25 6.79 -5.65
CA LEU A 255 -4.18 6.05 -6.32
C LEU A 255 -3.31 5.28 -5.33
N LEU A 256 -2.94 5.89 -4.19
CA LEU A 256 -2.17 5.20 -3.17
C LEU A 256 -2.95 4.05 -2.52
N VAL A 257 -4.25 4.26 -2.23
CA VAL A 257 -5.13 3.19 -1.71
C VAL A 257 -5.18 2.01 -2.67
N ASP A 258 -5.35 2.27 -3.96
CA ASP A 258 -5.43 1.23 -4.99
C ASP A 258 -4.09 0.52 -5.18
N VAL A 259 -3.00 1.27 -5.35
CA VAL A 259 -1.67 0.71 -5.66
C VAL A 259 -1.09 -0.08 -4.48
N ALA A 260 -1.28 0.40 -3.25
CA ALA A 260 -0.84 -0.29 -2.04
C ALA A 260 -1.92 -1.23 -1.47
N ARG A 261 -3.06 -1.41 -2.15
CA ARG A 261 -4.17 -2.29 -1.74
C ARG A 261 -4.63 -2.02 -0.30
N LEU A 262 -4.74 -0.76 0.08
CA LEU A 262 -5.14 -0.41 1.45
C LEU A 262 -6.60 -0.79 1.75
N ALA A 263 -7.43 -1.00 0.74
CA ALA A 263 -8.79 -1.51 0.92
C ALA A 263 -8.84 -2.92 1.55
N ASP A 264 -7.74 -3.69 1.42
CA ASP A 264 -7.60 -5.04 1.99
C ASP A 264 -7.22 -5.01 3.49
N ILE A 265 -7.05 -3.84 4.09
CA ILE A 265 -6.84 -3.72 5.54
C ILE A 265 -8.06 -4.25 6.27
N SER A 266 -7.84 -5.13 7.25
CA SER A 266 -8.87 -5.85 7.97
C SER A 266 -9.88 -4.91 8.62
N THR A 267 -11.14 -5.38 8.75
CA THR A 267 -12.18 -4.64 9.45
C THR A 267 -11.79 -4.36 10.90
N THR A 268 -11.16 -5.34 11.58
CA THR A 268 -10.67 -5.19 12.96
C THR A 268 -9.65 -4.05 13.10
N ASP A 269 -8.67 -3.96 12.19
CA ASP A 269 -7.70 -2.86 12.21
C ASP A 269 -8.38 -1.51 11.95
N ARG A 270 -9.37 -1.47 11.03
CA ARG A 270 -10.14 -0.25 10.75
C ARG A 270 -11.00 0.17 11.94
N GLU A 271 -11.69 -0.77 12.58
CA GLU A 271 -12.51 -0.50 13.78
C GLU A 271 -11.68 -0.01 14.94
N SER A 272 -10.48 -0.56 15.16
CA SER A 272 -9.56 -0.09 16.19
C SER A 272 -9.27 1.41 16.05
N VAL A 273 -8.92 1.86 14.83
CA VAL A 273 -8.64 3.28 14.57
C VAL A 273 -9.93 4.11 14.54
N LEU A 274 -11.03 3.55 14.03
CA LEU A 274 -12.32 4.23 14.01
C LEU A 274 -12.84 4.48 15.43
N ASN A 275 -12.67 3.55 16.35
CA ASN A 275 -13.01 3.75 17.75
C ASN A 275 -12.21 4.89 18.39
N ASP A 276 -10.93 5.03 18.04
CA ASP A 276 -10.11 6.19 18.47
C ASP A 276 -10.60 7.51 17.84
N LEU A 277 -11.20 7.45 16.64
CA LEU A 277 -11.79 8.61 15.96
C LEU A 277 -13.16 9.00 16.54
N LEU A 278 -13.87 8.05 17.16
CA LEU A 278 -15.23 8.25 17.67
C LEU A 278 -15.27 8.49 19.19
N ALA A 279 -14.20 8.17 19.90
CA ALA A 279 -14.08 8.32 21.35
C ALA A 279 -13.83 9.77 21.76
#